data_09f7e68a63cba22c827ba16cfc60be9a
#
_entry.id   09f7e68a63cba22c827ba16cfc60be9a
#
_cell.length_a   1.000
_cell.length_b   1.000
_cell.length_c   1.000
_cell.angle_alpha   90.00
_cell.angle_beta   90.00
_cell.angle_gamma   90.00
#
_symmetry.space_group_name_H-M   'P 1'
#
loop_
_entity.id
_entity.type
_entity.pdbx_description
1 polymer ?
#
loop_
_entity_poly.entity_id
_entity_poly.type
_entity_poly.pdbx_seq_one_letter_code
_entity_poly.pdbx_strand_id
1 'polypeptide(L)'
;MANTGFTTTILHGDRKDGIEHGSLHKPVHHSVAFGYEDARDLAAVFQGRPGFSYGRQVNPTVAALEAKLTKMERGIASVAFSTGMGAIGTVLFALLREGDHFISSSFLFGNTDSLFKTFASHGVDVTFVDATDVANVEAAIQANTRLVFVETIANPRTQISDLARIGALCRKHNLVYFVDNTLTTPYLFLPIEVDASLIINSLTKYIGGHGNVLGGAITDTGLYDWSEFPNIYDYYKKGDPRTWGLLQIRKKGLRDFGAALSPDAAHQIALGAETLALRMERSCANARALAEFLNEHEAVKRVYYPGLRDHPQYDLTRELFRYPGAILSFELRDDIDLFECMNRFDLVVLSSNLGDNRTLAIPVSHTIYYEMGPERRASMGIDESLIRISVGIEDTDDLIADFQQALSPADSSRIAALGRS
;
A
#
# COMPACT_ATOMS: atom_id res chain seq x y z
N MET A 1 -25.26 4.81 -11.24
CA MET A 1 -25.04 6.05 -10.49
C MET A 1 -23.81 6.73 -11.09
N ALA A 2 -23.97 7.44 -12.19
CA ALA A 2 -22.94 8.33 -12.67
C ALA A 2 -22.86 9.50 -11.67
N ASN A 3 -21.69 9.79 -11.11
CA ASN A 3 -21.41 10.89 -10.17
C ASN A 3 -21.75 10.71 -8.70
N THR A 4 -21.68 9.53 -8.11
CA THR A 4 -21.66 9.43 -6.66
C THR A 4 -20.24 9.67 -6.12
N GLY A 5 -20.12 10.45 -5.02
CA GLY A 5 -18.84 10.69 -4.35
C GLY A 5 -18.23 9.39 -3.79
N PHE A 6 -16.94 9.45 -3.44
CA PHE A 6 -16.14 8.31 -2.98
C PHE A 6 -16.82 7.53 -1.84
N THR A 7 -17.15 8.18 -0.73
CA THR A 7 -17.77 7.53 0.44
C THR A 7 -19.10 6.88 0.09
N THR A 8 -19.97 7.58 -0.65
CA THR A 8 -21.27 7.01 -1.10
C THR A 8 -21.05 5.77 -1.96
N THR A 9 -20.04 5.78 -2.83
CA THR A 9 -19.72 4.63 -3.67
C THR A 9 -19.30 3.43 -2.84
N ILE A 10 -18.52 3.63 -1.78
CA ILE A 10 -18.07 2.55 -0.89
C ILE A 10 -19.22 1.99 -0.06
N LEU A 11 -20.05 2.86 0.52
CA LEU A 11 -21.17 2.45 1.38
C LEU A 11 -22.26 1.67 0.63
N HIS A 12 -22.45 1.95 -0.66
CA HIS A 12 -23.58 1.42 -1.43
C HIS A 12 -23.15 0.58 -2.65
N GLY A 13 -21.85 0.48 -2.92
CA GLY A 13 -21.34 -0.12 -4.15
C GLY A 13 -21.60 -1.62 -4.29
N ASP A 14 -21.64 -2.35 -3.20
CA ASP A 14 -21.89 -3.79 -3.11
C ASP A 14 -23.39 -4.17 -3.04
N ARG A 15 -24.28 -3.20 -2.80
CA ARG A 15 -25.72 -3.47 -2.61
C ARG A 15 -26.49 -3.77 -3.90
N LYS A 16 -25.96 -3.37 -5.05
CA LYS A 16 -26.66 -3.52 -6.35
C LYS A 16 -26.76 -4.96 -6.83
N ASP A 17 -25.83 -5.80 -6.40
CA ASP A 17 -25.75 -7.20 -6.81
C ASP A 17 -26.62 -8.12 -5.92
N GLY A 18 -27.48 -7.51 -5.08
CA GLY A 18 -28.32 -8.19 -4.11
C GLY A 18 -27.53 -8.57 -2.85
N ILE A 19 -28.16 -8.36 -1.70
CA ILE A 19 -27.64 -8.81 -0.41
C ILE A 19 -28.62 -9.80 0.20
N GLU A 20 -28.11 -10.94 0.62
CA GLU A 20 -28.89 -12.03 1.16
C GLU A 20 -29.75 -11.55 2.33
N HIS A 21 -31.03 -11.91 2.32
CA HIS A 21 -32.00 -11.59 3.36
C HIS A 21 -32.18 -10.09 3.67
N GLY A 22 -31.76 -9.19 2.77
CA GLY A 22 -31.84 -7.74 2.97
C GLY A 22 -30.88 -7.18 4.02
N SER A 23 -29.80 -7.91 4.35
CA SER A 23 -28.76 -7.45 5.27
C SER A 23 -28.18 -6.10 4.86
N LEU A 24 -27.73 -5.28 5.80
CA LEU A 24 -27.05 -4.02 5.49
C LEU A 24 -25.61 -4.27 5.00
N HIS A 25 -24.92 -5.25 5.56
CA HIS A 25 -23.60 -5.70 5.16
C HIS A 25 -23.66 -7.06 4.47
N LYS A 26 -22.71 -7.34 3.59
CA LYS A 26 -22.56 -8.65 2.98
C LYS A 26 -22.31 -9.70 4.09
N PRO A 27 -23.10 -10.79 4.16
CA PRO A 27 -22.86 -11.87 5.12
C PRO A 27 -21.50 -12.52 4.95
N VAL A 28 -20.94 -13.03 6.04
CA VAL A 28 -19.67 -13.78 6.00
C VAL A 28 -19.95 -15.24 5.63
N HIS A 29 -19.36 -15.68 4.51
CA HIS A 29 -19.47 -17.05 4.02
C HIS A 29 -18.20 -17.83 4.36
N HIS A 30 -18.24 -18.66 5.40
CA HIS A 30 -17.10 -19.47 5.83
C HIS A 30 -16.87 -20.72 4.95
N SER A 31 -17.81 -21.03 4.05
CA SER A 31 -17.71 -22.26 3.25
C SER A 31 -16.42 -22.28 2.39
N VAL A 32 -15.67 -23.37 2.48
CA VAL A 32 -14.48 -23.60 1.68
C VAL A 32 -14.84 -24.18 0.30
N ALA A 33 -15.91 -24.98 0.23
CA ALA A 33 -16.40 -25.59 -1.01
C ALA A 33 -17.88 -25.31 -1.22
N PHE A 34 -18.32 -25.24 -2.47
CA PHE A 34 -19.67 -24.91 -2.87
C PHE A 34 -20.24 -26.04 -3.71
N GLY A 35 -21.45 -26.51 -3.36
CA GLY A 35 -22.16 -27.59 -4.03
C GLY A 35 -23.06 -27.11 -5.15
N TYR A 36 -23.36 -28.02 -6.09
CA TYR A 36 -24.29 -27.84 -7.21
C TYR A 36 -25.22 -29.06 -7.28
N GLU A 37 -26.47 -28.85 -7.61
CA GLU A 37 -27.44 -29.93 -7.79
C GLU A 37 -27.19 -30.71 -9.09
N ASP A 38 -26.74 -30.02 -10.15
CA ASP A 38 -26.36 -30.62 -11.41
C ASP A 38 -24.84 -30.60 -11.62
N ALA A 39 -24.24 -31.76 -11.90
CA ALA A 39 -22.82 -31.88 -12.18
C ALA A 39 -22.39 -31.06 -13.43
N ARG A 40 -23.30 -30.80 -14.36
CA ARG A 40 -23.05 -29.95 -15.55
C ARG A 40 -22.85 -28.50 -15.15
N ASP A 41 -23.56 -28.02 -14.12
CA ASP A 41 -23.41 -26.66 -13.59
C ASP A 41 -22.05 -26.51 -12.91
N LEU A 42 -21.64 -27.49 -12.11
CA LEU A 42 -20.31 -27.52 -11.54
C LEU A 42 -19.23 -27.52 -12.63
N ALA A 43 -19.36 -28.37 -13.65
CA ALA A 43 -18.42 -28.42 -14.78
C ALA A 43 -18.34 -27.08 -15.53
N ALA A 44 -19.47 -26.40 -15.72
CA ALA A 44 -19.52 -25.11 -16.40
C ALA A 44 -18.77 -24.01 -15.62
N VAL A 45 -18.81 -24.02 -14.27
CA VAL A 45 -18.03 -23.09 -13.44
C VAL A 45 -16.52 -23.34 -13.61
N PHE A 46 -16.07 -24.58 -13.68
CA PHE A 46 -14.65 -24.90 -13.98
C PHE A 46 -14.25 -24.48 -15.39
N GLN A 47 -15.20 -24.43 -16.33
CA GLN A 47 -15.01 -24.00 -17.72
C GLN A 47 -15.11 -22.47 -17.91
N GLY A 48 -15.37 -21.69 -16.82
CA GLY A 48 -15.34 -20.24 -16.85
C GLY A 48 -16.69 -19.54 -16.66
N ARG A 49 -17.81 -20.29 -16.49
CA ARG A 49 -19.08 -19.67 -16.08
C ARG A 49 -18.90 -19.04 -14.69
N PRO A 50 -19.44 -17.83 -14.44
CA PRO A 50 -19.44 -17.24 -13.11
C PRO A 50 -20.05 -18.18 -12.04
N GLY A 51 -19.36 -18.29 -10.89
CA GLY A 51 -19.81 -19.15 -9.80
C GLY A 51 -18.71 -19.42 -8.78
N PHE A 52 -19.07 -20.04 -7.66
CA PHE A 52 -18.15 -20.38 -6.59
C PHE A 52 -17.95 -21.91 -6.57
N SER A 53 -16.72 -22.36 -6.50
CA SER A 53 -16.38 -23.78 -6.38
C SER A 53 -15.53 -24.10 -5.18
N TYR A 54 -14.49 -23.27 -4.94
CA TYR A 54 -13.53 -23.47 -3.85
C TYR A 54 -12.98 -22.13 -3.36
N GLY A 55 -13.00 -21.92 -2.03
CA GLY A 55 -12.70 -20.65 -1.39
C GLY A 55 -11.32 -20.06 -1.66
N ARG A 56 -10.30 -20.90 -1.92
CA ARG A 56 -8.95 -20.42 -2.32
C ARG A 56 -8.96 -19.67 -3.66
N GLN A 57 -9.91 -19.99 -4.55
CA GLN A 57 -10.02 -19.30 -5.84
C GLN A 57 -10.89 -18.04 -5.75
N VAL A 58 -12.05 -18.18 -5.11
CA VAL A 58 -13.00 -17.10 -4.88
C VAL A 58 -14.01 -17.53 -3.81
N ASN A 59 -14.36 -16.59 -2.93
CA ASN A 59 -15.38 -16.74 -1.88
C ASN A 59 -16.37 -15.57 -2.01
N PRO A 60 -17.67 -15.73 -1.74
CA PRO A 60 -18.66 -14.64 -1.92
C PRO A 60 -18.33 -13.37 -1.14
N THR A 61 -17.84 -13.49 0.11
CA THR A 61 -17.45 -12.34 0.95
C THR A 61 -16.20 -11.65 0.38
N VAL A 62 -15.20 -12.42 -0.05
CA VAL A 62 -13.99 -11.89 -0.70
C VAL A 62 -14.33 -11.21 -2.02
N ALA A 63 -15.21 -11.79 -2.84
CA ALA A 63 -15.66 -11.21 -4.11
C ALA A 63 -16.38 -9.86 -3.91
N ALA A 64 -17.16 -9.72 -2.84
CA ALA A 64 -17.81 -8.46 -2.50
C ALA A 64 -16.77 -7.37 -2.14
N LEU A 65 -15.71 -7.72 -1.39
CA LEU A 65 -14.60 -6.82 -1.11
C LEU A 65 -13.86 -6.44 -2.41
N GLU A 66 -13.56 -7.42 -3.27
CA GLU A 66 -12.90 -7.18 -4.57
C GLU A 66 -13.71 -6.18 -5.43
N ALA A 67 -15.04 -6.33 -5.48
CA ALA A 67 -15.92 -5.41 -6.19
C ALA A 67 -15.91 -3.99 -5.58
N LYS A 68 -15.82 -3.88 -4.24
CA LYS A 68 -15.68 -2.60 -3.53
C LYS A 68 -14.36 -1.92 -3.87
N LEU A 69 -13.25 -2.65 -3.81
CA LEU A 69 -11.91 -2.16 -4.15
C LEU A 69 -11.80 -1.72 -5.62
N THR A 70 -12.37 -2.49 -6.54
CA THR A 70 -12.45 -2.13 -7.96
C THR A 70 -13.10 -0.76 -8.16
N LYS A 71 -14.18 -0.48 -7.44
CA LYS A 71 -14.87 0.82 -7.50
C LYS A 71 -14.05 1.94 -6.85
N MET A 72 -13.36 1.64 -5.75
CA MET A 72 -12.50 2.60 -5.07
C MET A 72 -11.37 3.10 -5.99
N GLU A 73 -10.71 2.19 -6.69
CA GLU A 73 -9.59 2.49 -7.60
C GLU A 73 -10.03 2.83 -9.03
N ARG A 74 -11.34 2.82 -9.32
CA ARG A 74 -11.91 3.00 -10.68
C ARG A 74 -11.34 2.01 -11.71
N GLY A 75 -10.95 0.81 -11.27
CA GLY A 75 -10.44 -0.24 -12.13
C GLY A 75 -11.54 -1.04 -12.82
N ILE A 76 -11.12 -2.05 -13.60
CA ILE A 76 -12.03 -3.01 -14.26
C ILE A 76 -12.29 -4.25 -13.41
N ALA A 77 -11.31 -4.68 -12.60
CA ALA A 77 -11.43 -5.80 -11.67
C ALA A 77 -10.33 -5.78 -10.61
N SER A 78 -10.56 -6.47 -9.48
CA SER A 78 -9.58 -6.63 -8.40
C SER A 78 -9.46 -8.09 -7.97
N VAL A 79 -8.31 -8.43 -7.39
CA VAL A 79 -8.02 -9.72 -6.75
C VAL A 79 -7.47 -9.45 -5.36
N ALA A 80 -8.07 -10.07 -4.33
CA ALA A 80 -7.65 -9.92 -2.94
C ALA A 80 -6.75 -11.07 -2.49
N PHE A 81 -5.79 -10.75 -1.63
CA PHE A 81 -4.75 -11.63 -1.11
C PHE A 81 -4.65 -11.54 0.42
N SER A 82 -4.08 -12.55 1.04
CA SER A 82 -3.87 -12.61 2.49
C SER A 82 -2.97 -11.49 3.04
N THR A 83 -2.08 -10.94 2.22
CA THR A 83 -1.16 -9.83 2.60
C THR A 83 -0.78 -8.99 1.38
N GLY A 84 -0.31 -7.75 1.61
CA GLY A 84 0.27 -6.91 0.54
C GLY A 84 1.50 -7.56 -0.12
N MET A 85 2.41 -8.15 0.70
CA MET A 85 3.57 -8.87 0.17
C MET A 85 3.17 -10.10 -0.65
N GLY A 86 2.13 -10.82 -0.22
CA GLY A 86 1.55 -11.93 -0.99
C GLY A 86 0.98 -11.47 -2.33
N ALA A 87 0.39 -10.28 -2.39
CA ALA A 87 -0.10 -9.68 -3.63
C ALA A 87 1.05 -9.34 -4.59
N ILE A 88 2.09 -8.62 -4.12
CA ILE A 88 3.26 -8.23 -4.93
C ILE A 88 3.99 -9.50 -5.45
N GLY A 89 4.34 -10.42 -4.55
CA GLY A 89 5.04 -11.66 -4.93
C GLY A 89 4.25 -12.50 -5.94
N THR A 90 2.93 -12.54 -5.79
CA THR A 90 2.04 -13.25 -6.71
C THR A 90 2.01 -12.62 -8.11
N VAL A 91 2.04 -11.28 -8.21
CA VAL A 91 2.12 -10.59 -9.50
C VAL A 91 3.42 -10.92 -10.21
N LEU A 92 4.56 -10.79 -9.52
CA LEU A 92 5.86 -11.10 -10.10
C LEU A 92 5.94 -12.56 -10.55
N PHE A 93 5.53 -13.49 -9.69
CA PHE A 93 5.49 -14.92 -10.02
C PHE A 93 4.58 -15.24 -11.22
N ALA A 94 3.43 -14.58 -11.33
CA ALA A 94 2.49 -14.84 -12.41
C ALA A 94 2.94 -14.26 -13.75
N LEU A 95 3.60 -13.08 -13.73
CA LEU A 95 3.89 -12.32 -14.95
C LEU A 95 5.33 -12.43 -15.42
N LEU A 96 6.31 -12.64 -14.53
CA LEU A 96 7.72 -12.66 -14.92
C LEU A 96 8.27 -14.08 -15.07
N ARG A 97 9.34 -14.22 -15.87
CA ARG A 97 10.04 -15.48 -16.14
C ARG A 97 11.54 -15.24 -16.03
N GLU A 98 12.32 -16.31 -15.93
CA GLU A 98 13.77 -16.27 -16.06
C GLU A 98 14.18 -15.52 -17.34
N GLY A 99 15.12 -14.59 -17.21
CA GLY A 99 15.58 -13.71 -18.30
C GLY A 99 14.76 -12.45 -18.48
N ASP A 100 13.65 -12.24 -17.77
CA ASP A 100 12.94 -10.97 -17.75
C ASP A 100 13.63 -9.96 -16.82
N HIS A 101 13.42 -8.69 -17.09
CA HIS A 101 13.89 -7.56 -16.30
C HIS A 101 12.72 -6.68 -15.88
N PHE A 102 12.83 -6.07 -14.70
CA PHE A 102 11.95 -4.99 -14.27
C PHE A 102 12.71 -3.87 -13.56
N ILE A 103 12.12 -2.68 -13.58
CA ILE A 103 12.68 -1.50 -12.92
C ILE A 103 11.89 -1.24 -11.65
N SER A 104 12.57 -0.87 -10.58
CA SER A 104 11.94 -0.50 -9.32
C SER A 104 12.52 0.79 -8.77
N SER A 105 11.67 1.58 -8.09
CA SER A 105 12.20 2.64 -7.23
C SER A 105 13.17 2.06 -6.21
N SER A 106 14.25 2.79 -5.89
CA SER A 106 15.15 2.45 -4.78
C SER A 106 14.58 2.85 -3.42
N PHE A 107 13.54 3.67 -3.42
CA PHE A 107 12.84 4.11 -2.22
C PHE A 107 11.62 3.22 -1.99
N LEU A 108 11.85 2.08 -1.32
CA LEU A 108 10.85 1.04 -1.10
C LEU A 108 10.78 0.64 0.38
N PHE A 109 9.65 0.07 0.74
CA PHE A 109 9.53 -0.71 1.96
C PHE A 109 10.56 -1.87 1.96
N GLY A 110 11.27 -2.06 3.08
CA GLY A 110 12.41 -2.99 3.17
C GLY A 110 12.11 -4.41 2.71
N ASN A 111 10.94 -4.96 3.04
CA ASN A 111 10.57 -6.30 2.60
C ASN A 111 10.31 -6.40 1.10
N THR A 112 9.86 -5.32 0.45
CA THR A 112 9.70 -5.27 -1.01
C THR A 112 11.06 -5.32 -1.71
N ASP A 113 12.05 -4.55 -1.22
CA ASP A 113 13.44 -4.61 -1.69
C ASP A 113 14.02 -6.02 -1.55
N SER A 114 13.82 -6.65 -0.39
CA SER A 114 14.26 -8.03 -0.12
C SER A 114 13.61 -9.05 -1.06
N LEU A 115 12.29 -8.94 -1.28
CA LEU A 115 11.55 -9.80 -2.20
C LEU A 115 12.09 -9.68 -3.63
N PHE A 116 12.34 -8.46 -4.11
CA PHE A 116 12.84 -8.22 -5.46
C PHE A 116 14.24 -8.80 -5.68
N LYS A 117 15.12 -8.69 -4.69
CA LYS A 117 16.45 -9.35 -4.71
C LYS A 117 16.33 -10.87 -4.71
N THR A 118 15.32 -11.43 -4.04
CA THR A 118 15.03 -12.86 -4.10
C THR A 118 14.64 -13.28 -5.51
N PHE A 119 13.78 -12.50 -6.21
CA PHE A 119 13.45 -12.76 -7.61
C PHE A 119 14.67 -12.68 -8.53
N ALA A 120 15.62 -11.77 -8.26
CA ALA A 120 16.88 -11.71 -9.00
C ALA A 120 17.69 -13.03 -8.87
N SER A 121 17.68 -13.67 -7.69
CA SER A 121 18.32 -15.00 -7.51
C SER A 121 17.63 -16.13 -8.29
N HIS A 122 16.42 -15.89 -8.79
CA HIS A 122 15.67 -16.83 -9.65
C HIS A 122 15.69 -16.44 -11.14
N GLY A 123 16.64 -15.57 -11.51
CA GLY A 123 16.84 -15.18 -12.92
C GLY A 123 15.90 -14.10 -13.44
N VAL A 124 15.20 -13.40 -12.59
CA VAL A 124 14.40 -12.20 -12.94
C VAL A 124 15.16 -10.96 -12.48
N ASP A 125 15.81 -10.26 -13.41
CA ASP A 125 16.68 -9.14 -13.07
C ASP A 125 15.88 -7.90 -12.63
N VAL A 126 16.44 -7.14 -11.67
CA VAL A 126 15.88 -5.87 -11.20
C VAL A 126 16.92 -4.76 -11.20
N THR A 127 16.53 -3.59 -11.74
CA THR A 127 17.31 -2.35 -11.61
C THR A 127 16.59 -1.40 -10.67
N PHE A 128 17.27 -1.04 -9.57
CA PHE A 128 16.76 -0.04 -8.63
C PHE A 128 17.24 1.36 -9.04
N VAL A 129 16.32 2.30 -9.16
CA VAL A 129 16.59 3.68 -9.58
C VAL A 129 15.98 4.71 -8.62
N ASP A 130 16.51 5.92 -8.62
CA ASP A 130 15.83 7.07 -8.04
C ASP A 130 14.67 7.47 -8.97
N ALA A 131 13.45 7.01 -8.60
CA ALA A 131 12.24 7.24 -9.37
C ALA A 131 11.61 8.65 -9.16
N THR A 132 12.27 9.52 -8.39
CA THR A 132 11.87 10.95 -8.31
C THR A 132 12.22 11.72 -9.59
N ASP A 133 13.09 11.13 -10.45
CA ASP A 133 13.39 11.63 -11.79
C ASP A 133 13.15 10.51 -12.83
N VAL A 134 12.23 10.77 -13.75
CA VAL A 134 11.88 9.85 -14.85
C VAL A 134 13.07 9.50 -15.74
N ALA A 135 14.08 10.39 -15.88
CA ALA A 135 15.28 10.13 -16.68
C ALA A 135 16.06 8.91 -16.18
N ASN A 136 16.11 8.68 -14.88
CA ASN A 136 16.74 7.49 -14.30
C ASN A 136 15.97 6.20 -14.67
N VAL A 137 14.63 6.27 -14.71
CA VAL A 137 13.79 5.15 -15.14
C VAL A 137 14.01 4.85 -16.63
N GLU A 138 14.01 5.88 -17.48
CA GLU A 138 14.22 5.74 -18.93
C GLU A 138 15.60 5.14 -19.25
N ALA A 139 16.64 5.58 -18.55
CA ALA A 139 18.02 5.08 -18.72
C ALA A 139 18.17 3.59 -18.30
N ALA A 140 17.30 3.08 -17.43
CA ALA A 140 17.32 1.70 -16.95
C ALA A 140 16.51 0.73 -17.84
N ILE A 141 15.79 1.21 -18.87
CA ILE A 141 15.00 0.35 -19.76
C ILE A 141 15.91 -0.53 -20.61
N GLN A 142 15.65 -1.83 -20.62
CA GLN A 142 16.33 -2.85 -21.42
C GLN A 142 15.32 -3.54 -22.36
N ALA A 143 15.83 -4.28 -23.35
CA ALA A 143 14.99 -5.00 -24.33
C ALA A 143 14.05 -6.04 -23.66
N ASN A 144 14.47 -6.59 -22.52
CA ASN A 144 13.74 -7.59 -21.74
C ASN A 144 13.00 -6.97 -20.54
N THR A 145 12.92 -5.65 -20.42
CA THR A 145 12.12 -4.98 -19.37
C THR A 145 10.63 -5.25 -19.59
N ARG A 146 9.93 -5.65 -18.54
CA ARG A 146 8.50 -5.99 -18.55
C ARG A 146 7.63 -5.04 -17.76
N LEU A 147 8.14 -4.55 -16.63
CA LEU A 147 7.37 -3.68 -15.74
C LEU A 147 8.25 -2.65 -15.02
N VAL A 148 7.60 -1.60 -14.55
CA VAL A 148 8.16 -0.59 -13.63
C VAL A 148 7.30 -0.59 -12.37
N PHE A 149 7.96 -0.74 -11.21
CA PHE A 149 7.31 -0.71 -9.89
C PHE A 149 7.71 0.54 -9.11
N VAL A 150 6.72 1.27 -8.58
CA VAL A 150 6.96 2.42 -7.69
C VAL A 150 5.94 2.46 -6.55
N GLU A 151 6.34 3.04 -5.41
CA GLU A 151 5.43 3.48 -4.36
C GLU A 151 5.04 4.94 -4.62
N THR A 152 3.79 5.32 -4.32
CA THR A 152 3.31 6.70 -4.49
C THR A 152 4.05 7.66 -3.57
N ILE A 153 4.16 7.29 -2.30
CA ILE A 153 4.97 7.96 -1.28
C ILE A 153 5.88 6.90 -0.67
N ALA A 154 7.17 7.13 -0.69
CA ALA A 154 8.14 6.19 -0.16
C ALA A 154 8.20 6.23 1.38
N ASN A 155 8.39 5.08 1.99
CA ASN A 155 8.64 4.93 3.41
C ASN A 155 10.15 4.65 3.61
N PRO A 156 10.90 5.39 4.49
CA PRO A 156 10.39 6.27 5.54
C PRO A 156 10.48 7.79 5.26
N ARG A 157 11.23 8.21 4.24
CA ARG A 157 11.58 9.63 4.03
C ARG A 157 10.60 10.37 3.12
N THR A 158 9.48 9.77 2.81
CA THR A 158 8.36 10.37 2.10
C THR A 158 8.65 10.94 0.70
N GLN A 159 9.70 10.44 0.02
CA GLN A 159 9.96 10.80 -1.38
C GLN A 159 8.77 10.41 -2.27
N ILE A 160 8.46 11.23 -3.26
CA ILE A 160 7.38 10.99 -4.21
C ILE A 160 8.00 10.71 -5.57
N SER A 161 7.66 9.57 -6.15
CA SER A 161 8.07 9.22 -7.52
C SER A 161 7.43 10.15 -8.55
N ASP A 162 8.07 10.37 -9.69
CA ASP A 162 7.54 11.17 -10.80
C ASP A 162 6.43 10.40 -11.56
N LEU A 163 5.32 10.17 -10.82
CA LEU A 163 4.29 9.20 -11.17
C LEU A 163 3.73 9.42 -12.59
N ALA A 164 3.41 10.66 -12.94
CA ALA A 164 2.78 10.98 -14.21
C ALA A 164 3.73 10.77 -15.40
N ARG A 165 4.99 11.20 -15.26
CA ARG A 165 5.98 11.03 -16.33
C ARG A 165 6.42 9.57 -16.48
N ILE A 166 6.53 8.83 -15.37
CA ILE A 166 6.80 7.39 -15.41
C ILE A 166 5.65 6.64 -16.09
N GLY A 167 4.39 6.98 -15.80
CA GLY A 167 3.25 6.38 -16.49
C GLY A 167 3.26 6.63 -18.00
N ALA A 168 3.51 7.87 -18.42
CA ALA A 168 3.67 8.22 -19.84
C ALA A 168 4.82 7.45 -20.51
N LEU A 169 5.96 7.28 -19.79
CA LEU A 169 7.11 6.51 -20.25
C LEU A 169 6.73 5.02 -20.41
N CYS A 170 6.08 4.43 -19.42
CA CYS A 170 5.63 3.03 -19.48
C CYS A 170 4.69 2.80 -20.66
N ARG A 171 3.73 3.69 -20.89
CA ARG A 171 2.84 3.63 -22.06
C ARG A 171 3.60 3.71 -23.37
N LYS A 172 4.59 4.61 -23.50
CA LYS A 172 5.45 4.77 -24.69
C LYS A 172 6.22 3.48 -25.02
N HIS A 173 6.69 2.76 -23.99
CA HIS A 173 7.51 1.57 -24.14
C HIS A 173 6.75 0.24 -23.97
N ASN A 174 5.42 0.30 -23.86
CA ASN A 174 4.53 -0.85 -23.61
C ASN A 174 4.97 -1.68 -22.39
N LEU A 175 5.30 -1.00 -21.28
CA LEU A 175 5.68 -1.60 -20.00
C LEU A 175 4.48 -1.61 -19.05
N VAL A 176 4.34 -2.67 -18.26
CA VAL A 176 3.36 -2.69 -17.17
C VAL A 176 3.76 -1.68 -16.11
N TYR A 177 2.94 -0.68 -15.85
CA TYR A 177 3.15 0.27 -14.76
C TYR A 177 2.44 -0.22 -13.50
N PHE A 178 3.20 -0.64 -12.51
CA PHE A 178 2.72 -1.24 -11.27
C PHE A 178 2.96 -0.28 -10.10
N VAL A 179 1.88 0.29 -9.57
CA VAL A 179 1.93 1.36 -8.56
C VAL A 179 1.42 0.85 -7.22
N ASP A 180 2.22 1.02 -6.17
CA ASP A 180 1.80 0.81 -4.78
C ASP A 180 1.14 2.08 -4.23
N ASN A 181 -0.20 1.99 -4.06
CA ASN A 181 -1.06 3.06 -3.59
C ASN A 181 -1.36 2.98 -2.08
N THR A 182 -0.61 2.16 -1.35
CA THR A 182 -0.90 1.88 0.07
C THR A 182 -0.90 3.12 0.94
N LEU A 183 0.06 4.06 0.76
CA LEU A 183 0.19 5.23 1.63
C LEU A 183 -0.75 6.37 1.26
N THR A 184 -1.11 6.49 0.00
CA THR A 184 -2.08 7.49 -0.49
C THR A 184 -3.50 7.00 -0.43
N THR A 185 -3.73 5.70 -0.56
CA THR A 185 -5.05 5.09 -0.70
C THR A 185 -5.83 5.64 -1.91
N PRO A 186 -6.87 4.98 -2.40
CA PRO A 186 -7.71 5.53 -3.48
C PRO A 186 -8.49 6.79 -3.08
N TYR A 187 -8.44 7.19 -1.82
CA TYR A 187 -9.05 8.44 -1.38
C TYR A 187 -8.19 9.67 -1.64
N LEU A 188 -6.88 9.56 -1.48
CA LEU A 188 -5.96 10.69 -1.71
C LEU A 188 -5.50 10.75 -3.14
N PHE A 189 -5.39 9.61 -3.84
CA PHE A 189 -4.84 9.52 -5.17
C PHE A 189 -5.40 8.31 -5.94
N LEU A 190 -5.60 8.49 -7.22
CA LEU A 190 -6.06 7.44 -8.14
C LEU A 190 -4.96 7.18 -9.19
N PRO A 191 -4.19 6.10 -9.07
CA PRO A 191 -3.10 5.80 -10.01
C PRO A 191 -3.52 5.61 -11.46
N ILE A 192 -4.79 5.34 -11.72
CA ILE A 192 -5.34 5.31 -13.08
C ILE A 192 -5.18 6.67 -13.79
N GLU A 193 -5.13 7.79 -13.07
CA GLU A 193 -4.96 9.13 -13.61
C GLU A 193 -3.53 9.41 -14.11
N VAL A 194 -2.59 8.51 -13.78
CA VAL A 194 -1.18 8.55 -14.24
C VAL A 194 -0.81 7.29 -15.03
N ASP A 195 -1.75 6.69 -15.74
CA ASP A 195 -1.57 5.54 -16.62
C ASP A 195 -1.12 4.24 -15.90
N ALA A 196 -1.36 4.07 -14.59
CA ALA A 196 -1.06 2.81 -13.93
C ALA A 196 -1.82 1.65 -14.57
N SER A 197 -1.11 0.55 -14.84
CA SER A 197 -1.69 -0.70 -15.37
C SER A 197 -2.28 -1.54 -14.24
N LEU A 198 -1.48 -1.71 -13.19
CA LEU A 198 -1.82 -2.47 -11.99
C LEU A 198 -1.60 -1.59 -10.76
N ILE A 199 -2.51 -1.68 -9.81
CA ILE A 199 -2.45 -0.98 -8.53
C ILE A 199 -2.41 -2.02 -7.41
N ILE A 200 -1.43 -1.90 -6.50
CA ILE A 200 -1.39 -2.65 -5.23
C ILE A 200 -1.86 -1.76 -4.09
N ASN A 201 -2.65 -2.33 -3.19
CA ASN A 201 -2.91 -1.79 -1.86
C ASN A 201 -2.65 -2.85 -0.80
N SER A 202 -1.80 -2.56 0.17
CA SER A 202 -1.79 -3.32 1.42
C SER A 202 -3.03 -2.93 2.23
N LEU A 203 -4.05 -3.80 2.18
CA LEU A 203 -5.33 -3.58 2.87
C LEU A 203 -5.17 -3.59 4.40
N THR A 204 -4.06 -4.13 4.89
CA THR A 204 -3.62 -4.11 6.29
C THR A 204 -3.53 -2.70 6.86
N LYS A 205 -3.22 -1.72 5.99
CA LYS A 205 -2.88 -0.34 6.37
C LYS A 205 -4.16 0.51 6.44
N TYR A 206 -4.16 1.70 5.89
CA TYR A 206 -5.24 2.67 5.98
C TYR A 206 -6.63 2.15 5.56
N ILE A 207 -6.72 1.23 4.58
CA ILE A 207 -8.02 0.72 4.13
C ILE A 207 -8.68 -0.10 5.25
N GLY A 208 -7.96 -1.02 5.88
CA GLY A 208 -8.43 -1.71 7.09
C GLY A 208 -8.50 -0.78 8.31
N GLY A 209 -7.44 -0.02 8.55
CA GLY A 209 -7.36 1.15 9.43
C GLY A 209 -7.39 0.89 10.94
N HIS A 210 -7.47 -0.36 11.39
CA HIS A 210 -7.67 -0.70 12.81
C HIS A 210 -6.56 -1.58 13.39
N GLY A 211 -5.52 -1.91 12.63
CA GLY A 211 -4.41 -2.74 13.08
C GLY A 211 -4.79 -4.18 13.44
N ASN A 212 -5.96 -4.66 13.03
CA ASN A 212 -6.57 -5.92 13.45
C ASN A 212 -6.70 -6.97 12.34
N VAL A 213 -6.26 -6.65 11.10
CA VAL A 213 -6.43 -7.51 9.94
C VAL A 213 -5.28 -7.38 8.96
N LEU A 214 -4.90 -8.48 8.34
CA LEU A 214 -3.97 -8.52 7.20
C LEU A 214 -4.72 -8.66 5.89
N GLY A 215 -4.24 -8.01 4.84
CA GLY A 215 -4.77 -8.15 3.50
C GLY A 215 -3.94 -7.42 2.45
N GLY A 216 -4.13 -7.80 1.20
CA GLY A 216 -3.58 -7.13 0.03
C GLY A 216 -4.57 -7.19 -1.12
N ALA A 217 -4.44 -6.31 -2.09
CA ALA A 217 -5.24 -6.36 -3.31
C ALA A 217 -4.46 -5.85 -4.51
N ILE A 218 -4.71 -6.49 -5.66
CA ILE A 218 -4.28 -5.99 -6.97
C ILE A 218 -5.54 -5.55 -7.72
N THR A 219 -5.54 -4.33 -8.19
CA THR A 219 -6.58 -3.80 -9.09
C THR A 219 -5.99 -3.57 -10.47
N ASP A 220 -6.63 -4.14 -11.50
CA ASP A 220 -6.32 -3.86 -12.91
C ASP A 220 -7.15 -2.65 -13.36
N THR A 221 -6.49 -1.65 -13.92
CA THR A 221 -7.13 -0.44 -14.42
C THR A 221 -7.80 -0.62 -15.77
N GLY A 222 -7.41 -1.67 -16.52
CA GLY A 222 -7.83 -1.90 -17.90
C GLY A 222 -7.15 -1.00 -18.92
N LEU A 223 -6.13 -0.24 -18.55
CA LEU A 223 -5.39 0.64 -19.46
C LEU A 223 -4.30 -0.10 -20.25
N TYR A 224 -3.82 -1.25 -19.73
CA TYR A 224 -2.80 -2.04 -20.39
C TYR A 224 -3.41 -3.12 -21.30
N ASP A 225 -2.93 -3.20 -22.54
CA ASP A 225 -3.29 -4.27 -23.47
C ASP A 225 -2.30 -5.44 -23.33
N TRP A 226 -2.77 -6.56 -22.77
CA TRP A 226 -1.95 -7.73 -22.52
C TRP A 226 -1.67 -8.57 -23.76
N SER A 227 -2.20 -8.22 -24.96
CA SER A 227 -1.98 -8.98 -26.18
C SER A 227 -0.51 -9.07 -26.59
N GLU A 228 0.26 -8.00 -26.32
CA GLU A 228 1.68 -7.91 -26.58
C GLU A 228 2.56 -8.37 -25.41
N PHE A 229 1.98 -8.69 -24.25
CA PHE A 229 2.76 -9.15 -23.10
C PHE A 229 3.18 -10.62 -23.29
N PRO A 230 4.50 -10.93 -23.31
CA PRO A 230 4.97 -12.23 -23.83
C PRO A 230 4.60 -13.43 -22.95
N ASN A 231 4.39 -13.21 -21.64
CA ASN A 231 4.26 -14.28 -20.66
C ASN A 231 2.82 -14.69 -20.35
N ILE A 232 1.82 -14.18 -21.08
CA ILE A 232 0.44 -14.65 -20.91
C ILE A 232 0.31 -16.06 -21.51
N TYR A 233 -0.16 -17.02 -20.71
CA TYR A 233 -0.44 -18.37 -21.18
C TYR A 233 -1.55 -18.36 -22.23
N ASP A 234 -1.38 -19.10 -23.32
CA ASP A 234 -2.34 -19.16 -24.46
C ASP A 234 -3.75 -19.55 -24.01
N TYR A 235 -3.86 -20.39 -22.99
CA TYR A 235 -5.14 -20.78 -22.40
C TYR A 235 -5.96 -19.59 -21.87
N TYR A 236 -5.29 -18.49 -21.43
CA TYR A 236 -5.95 -17.29 -20.89
C TYR A 236 -6.17 -16.19 -21.92
N LYS A 237 -5.62 -16.33 -23.13
CA LYS A 237 -5.81 -15.39 -24.25
C LYS A 237 -7.20 -15.56 -24.87
N LYS A 238 -8.24 -15.22 -24.11
CA LYS A 238 -9.65 -15.33 -24.53
C LYS A 238 -10.41 -14.06 -24.14
N GLY A 239 -11.32 -13.63 -25.03
CA GLY A 239 -12.12 -12.42 -24.79
C GLY A 239 -11.30 -11.13 -24.89
N ASP A 240 -11.60 -10.16 -24.03
CA ASP A 240 -10.94 -8.85 -24.03
C ASP A 240 -9.49 -8.95 -23.51
N PRO A 241 -8.49 -8.60 -24.34
CA PRO A 241 -7.07 -8.65 -23.94
C PRO A 241 -6.76 -7.86 -22.66
N ARG A 242 -7.49 -6.80 -22.35
CA ARG A 242 -7.30 -6.00 -21.15
C ARG A 242 -7.51 -6.79 -19.84
N THR A 243 -8.18 -7.95 -19.90
CA THR A 243 -8.47 -8.77 -18.71
C THR A 243 -7.48 -9.92 -18.50
N TRP A 244 -6.61 -10.23 -19.46
CA TRP A 244 -5.79 -11.45 -19.43
C TRP A 244 -4.77 -11.44 -18.29
N GLY A 245 -4.14 -10.29 -18.01
CA GLY A 245 -3.14 -10.19 -16.94
C GLY A 245 -3.71 -10.50 -15.59
N LEU A 246 -4.83 -9.87 -15.22
CA LEU A 246 -5.46 -10.12 -13.92
C LEU A 246 -6.03 -11.55 -13.83
N LEU A 247 -6.56 -12.10 -14.93
CA LEU A 247 -6.99 -13.48 -15.00
C LEU A 247 -5.81 -14.43 -14.71
N GLN A 248 -4.64 -14.17 -15.31
CA GLN A 248 -3.43 -14.96 -15.06
C GLN A 248 -2.96 -14.81 -13.61
N ILE A 249 -2.93 -13.61 -13.06
CA ILE A 249 -2.60 -13.34 -11.66
C ILE A 249 -3.54 -14.14 -10.73
N ARG A 250 -4.85 -14.18 -11.01
CA ARG A 250 -5.81 -14.97 -10.24
C ARG A 250 -5.56 -16.47 -10.37
N LYS A 251 -5.31 -16.97 -11.57
CA LYS A 251 -5.27 -18.42 -11.87
C LYS A 251 -3.89 -19.02 -11.63
N LYS A 252 -2.81 -18.38 -12.10
CA LYS A 252 -1.44 -18.85 -11.92
C LYS A 252 -0.79 -18.31 -10.64
N GLY A 253 -1.16 -17.11 -10.27
CA GLY A 253 -0.72 -16.52 -9.02
C GLY A 253 -1.53 -17.02 -7.83
N LEU A 254 -2.67 -16.40 -7.53
CA LEU A 254 -3.44 -16.65 -6.30
C LEU A 254 -3.84 -18.13 -6.14
N ARG A 255 -4.44 -18.75 -7.17
CA ARG A 255 -4.91 -20.13 -7.06
C ARG A 255 -3.78 -21.12 -6.81
N ASP A 256 -2.68 -21.00 -7.57
CA ASP A 256 -1.59 -21.98 -7.54
C ASP A 256 -0.66 -21.73 -6.34
N PHE A 257 -0.39 -20.47 -5.96
CA PHE A 257 0.45 -20.09 -4.83
C PHE A 257 -0.28 -20.15 -3.48
N GLY A 258 -1.57 -19.82 -3.46
CA GLY A 258 -2.42 -20.02 -2.30
C GLY A 258 -2.50 -18.87 -1.30
N ALA A 259 -2.05 -17.66 -1.64
CA ALA A 259 -2.12 -16.46 -0.77
C ALA A 259 -3.56 -15.90 -0.66
N ALA A 260 -4.54 -16.75 -0.43
CA ALA A 260 -5.96 -16.40 -0.40
C ALA A 260 -6.35 -15.63 0.86
N LEU A 261 -7.18 -14.59 0.70
CA LEU A 261 -7.74 -13.84 1.82
C LEU A 261 -8.88 -14.64 2.47
N SER A 262 -8.95 -14.65 3.81
CA SER A 262 -10.06 -15.25 4.53
C SER A 262 -11.34 -14.41 4.44
N PRO A 263 -12.54 -15.02 4.51
CA PRO A 263 -13.80 -14.26 4.52
C PRO A 263 -13.92 -13.31 5.71
N ASP A 264 -13.41 -13.69 6.89
CA ASP A 264 -13.41 -12.83 8.08
C ASP A 264 -12.55 -11.58 7.87
N ALA A 265 -11.34 -11.76 7.35
CA ALA A 265 -10.47 -10.63 7.02
C ALA A 265 -11.11 -9.73 5.94
N ALA A 266 -11.73 -10.31 4.91
CA ALA A 266 -12.43 -9.56 3.89
C ALA A 266 -13.57 -8.72 4.46
N HIS A 267 -14.35 -9.26 5.39
CA HIS A 267 -15.42 -8.54 6.07
C HIS A 267 -14.89 -7.38 6.92
N GLN A 268 -13.85 -7.62 7.74
CA GLN A 268 -13.24 -6.58 8.57
C GLN A 268 -12.65 -5.44 7.72
N ILE A 269 -11.97 -5.77 6.63
CA ILE A 269 -11.44 -4.77 5.69
C ILE A 269 -12.57 -3.97 5.05
N ALA A 270 -13.67 -4.64 4.66
CA ALA A 270 -14.83 -3.98 4.06
C ALA A 270 -15.48 -2.97 5.02
N LEU A 271 -15.57 -3.29 6.32
CA LEU A 271 -16.03 -2.37 7.36
C LEU A 271 -15.06 -1.19 7.54
N GLY A 272 -13.76 -1.47 7.64
CA GLY A 272 -12.73 -0.42 7.75
C GLY A 272 -12.77 0.56 6.56
N ALA A 273 -12.97 0.06 5.36
CA ALA A 273 -13.05 0.87 4.14
C ALA A 273 -14.19 1.91 4.18
N GLU A 274 -15.29 1.65 4.88
CA GLU A 274 -16.45 2.54 4.93
C GLU A 274 -16.17 3.90 5.60
N THR A 275 -15.18 3.93 6.50
CA THR A 275 -14.74 5.15 7.19
C THR A 275 -13.43 5.71 6.67
N LEU A 276 -12.88 5.16 5.57
CA LEU A 276 -11.57 5.54 5.05
C LEU A 276 -11.43 7.04 4.83
N ALA A 277 -12.39 7.68 4.19
CA ALA A 277 -12.35 9.11 3.90
C ALA A 277 -12.23 9.95 5.18
N LEU A 278 -13.07 9.67 6.18
CA LEU A 278 -13.07 10.38 7.47
C LEU A 278 -11.74 10.22 8.20
N ARG A 279 -11.20 9.00 8.20
CA ARG A 279 -9.91 8.71 8.87
C ARG A 279 -8.75 9.38 8.13
N MET A 280 -8.73 9.34 6.80
CA MET A 280 -7.66 9.99 6.02
C MET A 280 -7.68 11.50 6.17
N GLU A 281 -8.85 12.15 6.16
CA GLU A 281 -8.97 13.60 6.40
C GLU A 281 -8.40 13.98 7.76
N ARG A 282 -8.80 13.27 8.83
CA ARG A 282 -8.34 13.56 10.19
C ARG A 282 -6.84 13.27 10.34
N SER A 283 -6.37 12.09 9.91
CA SER A 283 -4.95 11.73 10.02
C SER A 283 -4.04 12.66 9.22
N CYS A 284 -4.45 13.09 8.01
CA CYS A 284 -3.68 14.05 7.22
C CYS A 284 -3.66 15.46 7.86
N ALA A 285 -4.77 15.89 8.47
CA ALA A 285 -4.81 17.16 9.21
C ALA A 285 -3.88 17.13 10.43
N ASN A 286 -3.93 16.04 11.21
CA ASN A 286 -3.05 15.81 12.34
C ASN A 286 -1.58 15.73 11.91
N ALA A 287 -1.27 15.01 10.82
CA ALA A 287 0.09 14.89 10.30
C ALA A 287 0.67 16.24 9.88
N ARG A 288 -0.15 17.09 9.28
CA ARG A 288 0.27 18.44 8.90
C ARG A 288 0.58 19.29 10.13
N ALA A 289 -0.34 19.34 11.11
CA ALA A 289 -0.14 20.12 12.34
C ALA A 289 1.09 19.65 13.11
N LEU A 290 1.27 18.32 13.21
CA LEU A 290 2.44 17.74 13.87
C LEU A 290 3.73 18.02 13.11
N ALA A 291 3.74 17.97 11.79
CA ALA A 291 4.91 18.28 10.98
C ALA A 291 5.32 19.75 11.10
N GLU A 292 4.35 20.67 11.10
CA GLU A 292 4.58 22.10 11.33
C GLU A 292 5.17 22.36 12.74
N PHE A 293 4.60 21.73 13.78
CA PHE A 293 5.13 21.79 15.15
C PHE A 293 6.58 21.25 15.24
N LEU A 294 6.84 20.07 14.70
CA LEU A 294 8.16 19.45 14.73
C LEU A 294 9.21 20.26 13.96
N ASN A 295 8.82 20.89 12.86
CA ASN A 295 9.73 21.68 12.02
C ASN A 295 10.24 22.96 12.72
N GLU A 296 9.50 23.43 13.73
CA GLU A 296 9.88 24.58 14.54
C GLU A 296 10.52 24.21 15.88
N HIS A 297 10.52 22.92 16.24
CA HIS A 297 10.96 22.45 17.55
C HIS A 297 12.48 22.33 17.65
N GLU A 298 13.09 22.90 18.71
CA GLU A 298 14.56 22.96 18.89
C GLU A 298 15.26 21.60 19.00
N ALA A 299 14.55 20.55 19.45
CA ALA A 299 15.08 19.18 19.55
C ALA A 299 15.12 18.45 18.20
N VAL A 300 14.51 19.00 17.16
CA VAL A 300 14.39 18.38 15.83
C VAL A 300 15.40 18.97 14.88
N LYS A 301 16.16 18.11 14.21
CA LYS A 301 17.16 18.47 13.21
C LYS A 301 16.54 18.67 11.84
N ARG A 302 15.57 17.80 11.48
CA ARG A 302 14.90 17.81 10.17
C ARG A 302 13.59 17.05 10.22
N VAL A 303 12.60 17.53 9.45
CA VAL A 303 11.31 16.85 9.23
C VAL A 303 11.17 16.45 7.76
N TYR A 304 10.67 15.25 7.51
CA TYR A 304 10.33 14.73 6.19
C TYR A 304 8.81 14.56 6.10
N TYR A 305 8.15 15.50 5.46
CA TYR A 305 6.70 15.47 5.22
C TYR A 305 6.35 16.22 3.94
N PRO A 306 5.64 15.60 2.98
CA PRO A 306 5.40 16.19 1.67
C PRO A 306 4.52 17.46 1.70
N GLY A 307 3.86 17.72 2.83
CA GLY A 307 3.06 18.93 3.05
C GLY A 307 3.84 20.15 3.53
N LEU A 308 5.12 20.03 3.86
CA LEU A 308 5.99 21.16 4.20
C LEU A 308 6.58 21.80 2.94
N ARG A 309 6.72 23.13 2.95
CA ARG A 309 7.18 23.90 1.77
C ARG A 309 8.63 23.62 1.35
N ASP A 310 9.44 23.18 2.27
CA ASP A 310 10.84 22.81 2.05
C ASP A 310 11.05 21.37 1.59
N HIS A 311 9.97 20.58 1.51
CA HIS A 311 10.04 19.23 0.94
C HIS A 311 10.31 19.29 -0.58
N PRO A 312 11.30 18.52 -1.12
CA PRO A 312 11.68 18.60 -2.53
C PRO A 312 10.54 18.41 -3.53
N GLN A 313 9.55 17.58 -3.18
CA GLN A 313 8.38 17.30 -4.02
C GLN A 313 7.10 17.97 -3.52
N TYR A 314 7.19 19.12 -2.83
CA TYR A 314 6.02 19.84 -2.32
C TYR A 314 5.01 20.21 -3.40
N ASP A 315 5.47 20.78 -4.52
CA ASP A 315 4.59 21.18 -5.61
C ASP A 315 3.96 19.95 -6.30
N LEU A 316 4.73 18.89 -6.53
CA LEU A 316 4.24 17.63 -7.07
C LEU A 316 3.16 16.99 -6.16
N THR A 317 3.35 17.07 -4.84
CA THR A 317 2.37 16.61 -3.85
C THR A 317 1.02 17.32 -4.01
N ARG A 318 1.05 18.64 -4.18
CA ARG A 318 -0.15 19.45 -4.33
C ARG A 318 -0.85 19.25 -5.67
N GLU A 319 -0.10 18.89 -6.70
CA GLU A 319 -0.63 18.58 -8.02
C GLU A 319 -1.34 17.22 -8.02
N LEU A 320 -0.72 16.20 -7.44
CA LEU A 320 -1.19 14.82 -7.55
C LEU A 320 -2.17 14.41 -6.45
N PHE A 321 -1.95 14.84 -5.21
CA PHE A 321 -2.65 14.27 -4.06
C PHE A 321 -3.67 15.24 -3.45
N ARG A 322 -4.80 14.68 -3.04
CA ARG A 322 -5.83 15.44 -2.30
C ARG A 322 -5.29 16.04 -0.99
N TYR A 323 -4.46 15.27 -0.26
CA TYR A 323 -3.75 15.64 0.95
C TYR A 323 -2.35 15.01 0.93
N PRO A 324 -1.37 15.55 1.67
CA PRO A 324 0.02 15.08 1.64
C PRO A 324 0.28 13.71 2.28
N GLY A 325 -0.75 13.02 2.75
CA GLY A 325 -0.62 11.75 3.48
C GLY A 325 -0.53 11.92 4.99
N ALA A 326 -0.48 10.78 5.69
CA ALA A 326 -0.46 10.73 7.16
C ALA A 326 0.79 10.01 7.71
N ILE A 327 1.85 9.92 6.90
CA ILE A 327 3.19 9.49 7.31
C ILE A 327 4.11 10.70 7.28
N LEU A 328 4.88 10.86 8.35
CA LEU A 328 6.02 11.76 8.42
C LEU A 328 7.19 11.07 9.10
N SER A 329 8.38 11.60 8.91
CA SER A 329 9.56 11.19 9.68
C SER A 329 10.34 12.43 10.13
N PHE A 330 11.07 12.32 11.21
CA PHE A 330 11.94 13.39 11.67
C PHE A 330 13.23 12.83 12.29
N GLU A 331 14.29 13.62 12.22
CA GLU A 331 15.58 13.35 12.84
C GLU A 331 15.71 14.20 14.11
N LEU A 332 16.15 13.55 15.18
CA LEU A 332 16.54 14.25 16.41
C LEU A 332 17.92 14.90 16.24
N ARG A 333 18.20 15.91 17.03
CA ARG A 333 19.54 16.46 17.14
C ARG A 333 20.48 15.45 17.80
N ASP A 334 21.76 15.56 17.46
CA ASP A 334 22.79 14.58 17.82
C ASP A 334 23.04 14.50 19.36
N ASP A 335 22.59 15.49 20.13
CA ASP A 335 22.69 15.56 21.59
C ASP A 335 21.49 14.92 22.33
N ILE A 336 20.51 14.38 21.60
CA ILE A 336 19.30 13.76 22.17
C ILE A 336 19.34 12.25 21.95
N ASP A 337 19.20 11.50 23.04
CA ASP A 337 19.06 10.05 22.96
C ASP A 337 17.70 9.66 22.37
N LEU A 338 17.74 8.93 21.25
CA LEU A 338 16.57 8.48 20.51
C LEU A 338 15.62 7.63 21.37
N PHE A 339 16.18 6.67 22.10
CA PHE A 339 15.38 5.70 22.85
C PHE A 339 14.78 6.34 24.11
N GLU A 340 15.53 7.19 24.79
CA GLU A 340 15.00 7.96 25.91
C GLU A 340 13.86 8.89 25.46
N CYS A 341 14.02 9.56 24.33
CA CYS A 341 12.96 10.38 23.75
C CYS A 341 11.71 9.55 23.44
N MET A 342 11.86 8.44 22.72
CA MET A 342 10.74 7.60 22.34
C MET A 342 10.04 6.94 23.53
N ASN A 343 10.78 6.58 24.57
CA ASN A 343 10.23 5.99 25.80
C ASN A 343 9.44 6.99 26.67
N ARG A 344 9.53 8.30 26.37
CA ARG A 344 8.74 9.33 27.06
C ARG A 344 7.35 9.55 26.48
N PHE A 345 7.03 8.99 25.30
CA PHE A 345 5.68 9.09 24.77
C PHE A 345 4.67 8.41 25.71
N ASP A 346 3.62 9.12 26.06
CA ASP A 346 2.52 8.64 26.88
C ASP A 346 1.34 8.15 26.00
N LEU A 347 1.09 8.82 24.86
CA LEU A 347 -0.02 8.56 23.96
C LEU A 347 0.42 7.77 22.72
N VAL A 348 1.55 8.14 22.12
CA VAL A 348 2.07 7.52 20.91
C VAL A 348 2.53 6.09 21.16
N VAL A 349 2.03 5.13 20.37
CA VAL A 349 2.34 3.71 20.53
C VAL A 349 3.60 3.33 19.74
N LEU A 350 4.57 2.69 20.39
CA LEU A 350 5.76 2.16 19.74
C LEU A 350 5.40 0.89 18.96
N SER A 351 5.29 0.99 17.64
CA SER A 351 4.85 -0.12 16.78
C SER A 351 5.37 -0.01 15.36
N SER A 352 5.67 -1.14 14.74
CA SER A 352 6.14 -1.23 13.36
C SER A 352 5.04 -1.04 12.31
N ASN A 353 3.75 -1.07 12.69
CA ASN A 353 2.65 -0.90 11.75
C ASN A 353 2.53 0.57 11.27
N LEU A 354 1.60 0.82 10.38
CA LEU A 354 1.19 2.15 9.91
C LEU A 354 -0.27 2.12 9.44
N GLY A 355 -0.90 3.28 9.37
CA GLY A 355 -2.29 3.39 8.91
C GLY A 355 -3.34 2.92 9.93
N ASP A 356 -2.95 2.83 11.21
CA ASP A 356 -3.85 2.59 12.34
C ASP A 356 -4.58 3.88 12.74
N ASN A 357 -5.68 3.74 13.46
CA ASN A 357 -6.38 4.86 14.09
C ASN A 357 -5.55 5.53 15.20
N ARG A 358 -4.58 4.82 15.77
CA ARG A 358 -3.63 5.32 16.77
C ARG A 358 -2.38 5.84 16.09
N THR A 359 -1.78 6.88 16.66
CA THR A 359 -0.47 7.35 16.24
C THR A 359 0.61 6.36 16.67
N LEU A 360 1.42 5.93 15.71
CA LEU A 360 2.46 4.92 15.89
C LEU A 360 3.83 5.52 15.57
N ALA A 361 4.83 5.19 16.40
CA ALA A 361 6.23 5.61 16.20
C ALA A 361 7.17 4.40 16.13
N ILE A 362 8.25 4.53 15.32
CA ILE A 362 9.28 3.50 15.20
C ILE A 362 10.65 4.12 14.92
N PRO A 363 11.73 3.66 15.62
CA PRO A 363 13.11 4.04 15.30
C PRO A 363 13.57 3.25 14.05
N VAL A 364 13.65 3.94 12.93
CA VAL A 364 13.74 3.35 11.58
C VAL A 364 14.98 2.49 11.40
N SER A 365 16.17 3.03 11.68
CA SER A 365 17.47 2.38 11.49
C SER A 365 17.65 1.16 12.39
N HIS A 366 17.07 1.21 13.59
CA HIS A 366 17.19 0.16 14.61
C HIS A 366 16.15 -0.95 14.47
N THR A 367 15.21 -0.85 13.53
CA THR A 367 14.09 -1.78 13.37
C THR A 367 13.92 -2.22 11.90
N ILE A 368 13.02 -1.60 11.16
CA ILE A 368 12.60 -2.05 9.81
C ILE A 368 13.72 -1.95 8.75
N TYR A 369 14.79 -1.23 9.02
CA TYR A 369 15.97 -1.13 8.14
C TYR A 369 17.26 -1.66 8.78
N TYR A 370 17.17 -2.33 9.95
CA TYR A 370 18.33 -2.86 10.65
C TYR A 370 19.14 -3.88 9.81
N GLU A 371 18.43 -4.79 9.15
CA GLU A 371 19.02 -5.87 8.34
C GLU A 371 19.76 -5.37 7.08
N MET A 372 19.48 -4.14 6.63
CA MET A 372 20.19 -3.56 5.49
C MET A 372 21.66 -3.21 5.77
N GLY A 373 22.03 -3.11 7.04
CA GLY A 373 23.36 -2.67 7.47
C GLY A 373 23.61 -1.16 7.34
N PRO A 374 24.60 -0.63 8.06
CA PRO A 374 24.81 0.82 8.19
C PRO A 374 25.18 1.51 6.87
N GLU A 375 26.00 0.87 6.03
CA GLU A 375 26.44 1.46 4.74
C GLU A 375 25.24 1.67 3.80
N ARG A 376 24.35 0.69 3.70
CA ARG A 376 23.17 0.80 2.85
C ARG A 376 22.17 1.82 3.40
N ARG A 377 21.95 1.86 4.72
CA ARG A 377 21.13 2.91 5.36
C ARG A 377 21.67 4.29 5.06
N ALA A 378 22.97 4.51 5.23
CA ALA A 378 23.62 5.78 4.92
C ALA A 378 23.44 6.20 3.46
N SER A 379 23.59 5.25 2.50
CA SER A 379 23.36 5.52 1.07
C SER A 379 21.92 5.90 0.74
N MET A 380 20.95 5.49 1.56
CA MET A 380 19.54 5.88 1.47
C MET A 380 19.21 7.14 2.27
N GLY A 381 20.21 7.73 2.95
CA GLY A 381 20.04 8.88 3.83
C GLY A 381 19.18 8.59 5.07
N ILE A 382 19.20 7.35 5.58
CA ILE A 382 18.52 6.95 6.81
C ILE A 382 19.49 7.18 7.96
N ASP A 383 19.25 8.24 8.72
CA ASP A 383 20.00 8.62 9.91
C ASP A 383 19.68 7.69 11.10
N GLU A 384 20.64 7.51 12.03
CA GLU A 384 20.43 6.69 13.22
C GLU A 384 19.38 7.29 14.17
N SER A 385 19.19 8.62 14.13
CA SER A 385 18.17 9.35 14.92
C SER A 385 16.79 9.43 14.24
N LEU A 386 16.59 8.80 13.07
CA LEU A 386 15.36 8.91 12.31
C LEU A 386 14.20 8.16 12.95
N ILE A 387 13.14 8.89 13.30
CA ILE A 387 11.87 8.36 13.79
C ILE A 387 10.81 8.51 12.69
N ARG A 388 10.10 7.42 12.37
CA ARG A 388 8.91 7.48 11.50
C ARG A 388 7.65 7.49 12.36
N ILE A 389 6.74 8.39 12.02
CA ILE A 389 5.42 8.51 12.63
C ILE A 389 4.34 8.15 11.61
N SER A 390 3.46 7.22 11.97
CA SER A 390 2.17 7.01 11.30
C SER A 390 1.09 7.68 12.12
N VAL A 391 0.59 8.80 11.63
CA VAL A 391 -0.30 9.67 12.40
C VAL A 391 -1.72 9.14 12.39
N GLY A 392 -2.33 9.04 13.56
CA GLY A 392 -3.68 8.56 13.79
C GLY A 392 -4.74 9.66 13.79
N ILE A 393 -5.87 9.36 14.41
CA ILE A 393 -7.06 10.22 14.42
C ILE A 393 -7.36 10.84 15.79
N GLU A 394 -6.39 10.82 16.70
CA GLU A 394 -6.48 11.44 18.03
C GLU A 394 -6.80 12.95 17.93
N ASP A 395 -7.11 13.57 19.06
CA ASP A 395 -7.23 15.02 19.10
C ASP A 395 -5.85 15.66 18.88
N THR A 396 -5.80 16.66 18.02
CA THR A 396 -4.55 17.27 17.54
C THR A 396 -3.73 17.87 18.69
N ASP A 397 -4.42 18.54 19.63
CA ASP A 397 -3.76 19.19 20.75
C ASP A 397 -3.13 18.18 21.73
N ASP A 398 -3.77 17.02 21.91
CA ASP A 398 -3.25 15.91 22.72
C ASP A 398 -1.98 15.32 22.10
N LEU A 399 -1.98 15.13 20.77
CA LEU A 399 -0.79 14.67 20.04
C LEU A 399 0.37 15.67 20.19
N ILE A 400 0.12 16.95 19.96
CA ILE A 400 1.15 17.98 20.08
C ILE A 400 1.70 18.03 21.52
N ALA A 401 0.82 17.92 22.52
CA ALA A 401 1.23 17.91 23.93
C ALA A 401 2.12 16.69 24.24
N ASP A 402 1.80 15.51 23.71
CA ASP A 402 2.61 14.31 23.91
C ASP A 402 4.00 14.43 23.25
N PHE A 403 4.08 14.96 22.04
CA PHE A 403 5.35 15.25 21.39
C PHE A 403 6.15 16.32 22.11
N GLN A 404 5.52 17.40 22.58
CA GLN A 404 6.17 18.46 23.33
C GLN A 404 6.83 17.93 24.61
N GLN A 405 6.12 17.09 25.37
CA GLN A 405 6.67 16.51 26.60
C GLN A 405 7.76 15.47 26.33
N ALA A 406 7.63 14.66 25.26
CA ALA A 406 8.61 13.64 24.89
C ALA A 406 9.93 14.24 24.37
N LEU A 407 9.85 15.35 23.64
CA LEU A 407 11.00 16.08 23.09
C LEU A 407 11.68 17.01 24.11
N SER A 408 10.99 17.36 25.19
CA SER A 408 11.59 18.21 26.26
C SER A 408 12.69 17.44 27.00
N PRO A 409 13.74 18.12 27.50
CA PRO A 409 14.74 17.51 28.37
C PRO A 409 14.09 16.84 29.59
N ALA A 410 14.59 15.65 29.96
CA ALA A 410 14.08 14.95 31.14
C ALA A 410 14.11 15.86 32.39
N ASP A 411 12.93 16.19 32.88
CA ASP A 411 12.84 16.87 34.19
C ASP A 411 13.29 15.86 35.26
N SER A 412 14.45 16.11 35.83
CA SER A 412 15.08 15.28 36.88
C SER A 412 14.17 14.98 38.08
N SER A 413 13.07 15.70 38.21
CA SER A 413 12.06 15.47 39.25
C SER A 413 11.15 14.27 39.00
N ARG A 414 10.90 13.87 37.71
CA ARG A 414 10.08 12.69 37.36
C ARG A 414 10.81 11.36 37.56
N ILE A 415 12.14 11.32 37.36
CA ILE A 415 12.95 10.09 37.55
C ILE A 415 12.96 9.68 39.04
N ALA A 416 12.89 10.65 39.97
CA ALA A 416 12.83 10.36 41.41
C ALA A 416 11.48 9.75 41.86
N ALA A 417 10.41 9.90 41.10
CA ALA A 417 9.09 9.38 41.43
C ALA A 417 8.90 7.91 41.00
N LEU A 418 9.52 7.48 39.87
CA LEU A 418 9.42 6.11 39.34
C LEU A 418 10.35 5.09 40.06
N GLY A 419 11.35 5.57 40.81
CA GLY A 419 12.24 4.74 41.59
C GLY A 419 11.71 4.37 42.99
N ARG A 420 10.43 4.65 43.31
CA ARG A 420 9.81 4.44 44.63
C ARG A 420 8.51 3.60 44.57
N SER A 421 8.26 2.87 43.51
CA SER A 421 7.11 1.94 43.47
C SER A 421 7.55 0.49 43.26
#